data_8a203be83090757bb07cc8903c4c9ba0
#
_entry.id   8a203be83090757bb07cc8903c4c9ba0
#
_cell.length_a   1.000
_cell.length_b   1.000
_cell.length_c   1.000
_cell.angle_alpha   90.00
_cell.angle_beta   90.00
_cell.angle_gamma   90.00
#
_symmetry.space_group_name_H-M   'P 1'
#
loop_
_entity.id
_entity.type
_entity.pdbx_description
1 polymer ?
#
loop_
_entity_poly.entity_id
_entity_poly.type
_entity_poly.pdbx_seq_one_letter_code
_entity_poly.pdbx_strand_id
1 'polypeptide(L)'
;MREELFPRYEDLPRKADILFKTIHEKYPDSVRCRIRCCDCCHAVFGLFPIEAAYINYHFNLLDRKVRRNVMKRAEKAEGEMIKAKDSLKVFEADPKMKVYGLGKQRVRCPLLSDKEECVLYEHRPVICRIYGVPYSLHKGEKEIAYVCGISGFEAQASYPTVKLDNLYQKLVTLSIEMLKEAGFLNPAAKANLMLPLARILRMSFEDIVKGNFGE
;
A
#
# COMPACT_ATOMS: atom_id res chain seq x y z
N MET A 1 12.78 -11.22 -15.62
CA MET A 1 11.72 -10.75 -14.71
C MET A 1 12.13 -9.51 -13.88
N ARG A 2 13.00 -9.57 -12.83
CA ARG A 2 13.35 -8.39 -12.01
C ARG A 2 13.95 -7.25 -12.83
N GLU A 3 14.88 -7.54 -13.72
CA GLU A 3 15.59 -6.57 -14.56
C GLU A 3 14.68 -5.82 -15.52
N GLU A 4 13.51 -6.39 -15.87
CA GLU A 4 12.57 -5.78 -16.80
C GLU A 4 11.35 -5.17 -16.08
N LEU A 5 10.78 -5.88 -15.09
CA LEU A 5 9.55 -5.46 -14.44
C LEU A 5 9.77 -4.41 -13.36
N PHE A 6 10.85 -4.50 -12.58
CA PHE A 6 11.10 -3.53 -11.51
C PHE A 6 11.36 -2.11 -12.02
N PRO A 7 12.16 -1.86 -13.07
CA PRO A 7 12.27 -0.52 -13.65
C PRO A 7 10.93 0.05 -14.12
N ARG A 8 10.07 -0.77 -14.72
CA ARG A 8 8.73 -0.37 -15.16
C ARG A 8 7.79 -0.11 -13.97
N TYR A 9 7.92 -0.89 -12.90
CA TYR A 9 7.20 -0.61 -11.65
C TYR A 9 7.64 0.70 -11.03
N GLU A 10 8.95 1.00 -10.97
CA GLU A 10 9.51 2.22 -10.39
C GLU A 10 9.04 3.50 -11.06
N ASP A 11 8.56 3.43 -12.30
CA ASP A 11 7.91 4.55 -12.96
C ASP A 11 6.61 4.99 -12.26
N LEU A 12 5.91 4.07 -11.59
CA LEU A 12 4.65 4.38 -10.90
C LEU A 12 4.87 5.16 -9.60
N PRO A 13 5.76 4.73 -8.68
CA PRO A 13 6.16 5.55 -7.54
C PRO A 13 6.69 6.93 -7.94
N ARG A 14 7.53 7.04 -9.00
CA ARG A 14 8.02 8.33 -9.50
C ARG A 14 6.87 9.24 -9.97
N LYS A 15 5.89 8.68 -10.68
CA LYS A 15 4.67 9.42 -11.07
C LYS A 15 3.86 9.86 -9.87
N ALA A 16 3.73 9.00 -8.87
CA ALA A 16 3.05 9.35 -7.61
C ALA A 16 3.76 10.52 -6.90
N ASP A 17 5.08 10.52 -6.84
CA ASP A 17 5.87 11.63 -6.26
C ASP A 17 5.68 12.95 -7.03
N ILE A 18 5.62 12.90 -8.37
CA ILE A 18 5.35 14.09 -9.20
C ILE A 18 3.95 14.63 -8.91
N LEU A 19 2.94 13.76 -8.86
CA LEU A 19 1.56 14.17 -8.56
C LEU A 19 1.44 14.75 -7.15
N PHE A 20 2.09 14.13 -6.17
CA PHE A 20 2.17 14.66 -4.81
C PHE A 20 2.79 16.06 -4.79
N LYS A 21 3.95 16.23 -5.44
CA LYS A 21 4.67 17.48 -5.51
C LYS A 21 3.82 18.59 -6.16
N THR A 22 3.14 18.29 -7.26
CA THR A 22 2.25 19.25 -7.95
C THR A 22 1.14 19.77 -7.04
N ILE A 23 0.52 18.89 -6.24
CA ILE A 23 -0.53 19.30 -5.30
C ILE A 23 0.08 20.05 -4.11
N HIS A 24 1.23 19.59 -3.59
CA HIS A 24 1.93 20.25 -2.49
C HIS A 24 2.34 21.69 -2.84
N GLU A 25 2.89 21.92 -4.03
CA GLU A 25 3.27 23.27 -4.50
C GLU A 25 2.07 24.21 -4.60
N LYS A 26 0.90 23.67 -4.95
CA LYS A 26 -0.33 24.46 -5.07
C LYS A 26 -1.03 24.71 -3.73
N TYR A 27 -0.87 23.79 -2.77
CA TYR A 27 -1.53 23.83 -1.45
C TYR A 27 -0.54 23.54 -0.31
N PRO A 28 0.53 24.34 -0.15
CA PRO A 28 1.60 24.05 0.82
C PRO A 28 1.10 24.02 2.27
N ASP A 29 0.14 24.87 2.62
CA ASP A 29 -0.42 24.96 3.98
C ASP A 29 -1.35 23.77 4.32
N SER A 30 -1.92 23.13 3.29
CA SER A 30 -2.82 21.97 3.47
C SER A 30 -2.06 20.65 3.52
N VAL A 31 -0.91 20.55 2.86
CA VAL A 31 -0.08 19.32 2.90
C VAL A 31 0.82 19.35 4.13
N ARG A 32 0.46 18.54 5.13
CA ARG A 32 1.20 18.46 6.41
C ARG A 32 2.23 17.35 6.48
N CYS A 33 2.53 16.69 5.34
CA CYS A 33 3.58 15.69 5.25
C CYS A 33 4.96 16.31 5.47
N ARG A 34 5.68 15.78 6.45
CA ARG A 34 7.05 16.20 6.81
C ARG A 34 7.86 15.01 7.29
N ILE A 35 9.14 15.15 7.48
CA ILE A 35 9.99 14.14 8.09
C ILE A 35 9.37 13.70 9.43
N ARG A 36 9.28 12.40 9.64
CA ARG A 36 8.63 11.75 10.80
C ARG A 36 7.10 11.89 10.84
N CYS A 37 6.45 12.38 9.79
CA CYS A 37 5.03 12.17 9.66
C CYS A 37 4.79 10.68 9.38
N CYS A 38 4.11 9.99 10.29
CA CYS A 38 3.89 8.56 10.21
C CYS A 38 2.39 8.18 10.10
N ASP A 39 1.49 9.11 9.77
CA ASP A 39 0.05 8.84 9.71
C ASP A 39 -0.28 7.73 8.71
N CYS A 40 0.30 7.75 7.49
CA CYS A 40 0.16 6.67 6.51
C CYS A 40 0.69 5.33 7.00
N CYS A 41 1.65 5.33 7.94
CA CYS A 41 2.20 4.12 8.55
C CYS A 41 1.26 3.46 9.60
N HIS A 42 0.11 4.04 9.85
CA HIS A 42 -0.94 3.46 10.68
C HIS A 42 -2.21 3.15 9.87
N ALA A 43 -2.27 3.54 8.60
CA ALA A 43 -3.39 3.21 7.73
C ALA A 43 -3.33 1.75 7.26
N VAL A 44 -4.49 1.11 7.21
CA VAL A 44 -4.62 -0.26 6.70
C VAL A 44 -4.82 -0.21 5.19
N PHE A 45 -3.86 -0.74 4.46
CA PHE A 45 -3.94 -0.95 3.01
C PHE A 45 -3.23 -2.24 2.62
N GLY A 46 -3.55 -2.76 1.46
CA GLY A 46 -2.84 -3.90 0.86
C GLY A 46 -1.95 -3.45 -0.29
N LEU A 47 -1.12 -4.36 -0.77
CA LEU A 47 -0.19 -4.17 -1.87
C LEU A 47 -0.53 -5.11 -3.02
N PHE A 48 -0.46 -4.63 -4.23
CA PHE A 48 -0.55 -5.48 -5.41
C PHE A 48 0.64 -6.45 -5.49
N PRO A 49 0.51 -7.61 -6.15
CA PRO A 49 1.58 -8.60 -6.21
C PRO A 49 2.94 -8.05 -6.67
N ILE A 50 2.97 -7.16 -7.67
CA ILE A 50 4.22 -6.52 -8.12
C ILE A 50 4.84 -5.62 -7.05
N GLU A 51 4.04 -4.85 -6.30
CA GLU A 51 4.52 -4.05 -5.16
C GLU A 51 5.03 -4.95 -4.04
N ALA A 52 4.30 -6.04 -3.77
CA ALA A 52 4.68 -7.03 -2.77
C ALA A 52 6.04 -7.66 -3.10
N ALA A 53 6.25 -8.07 -4.35
CA ALA A 53 7.53 -8.61 -4.81
C ALA A 53 8.67 -7.57 -4.69
N TYR A 54 8.44 -6.34 -5.13
CA TYR A 54 9.41 -5.26 -5.05
C TYR A 54 9.82 -4.95 -3.61
N ILE A 55 8.85 -4.77 -2.73
CA ILE A 55 9.11 -4.48 -1.30
C ILE A 55 9.80 -5.65 -0.62
N ASN A 56 9.35 -6.89 -0.85
CA ASN A 56 9.98 -8.09 -0.28
C ASN A 56 11.44 -8.22 -0.74
N TYR A 57 11.73 -7.96 -2.01
CA TYR A 57 13.09 -7.95 -2.54
C TYR A 57 13.97 -6.95 -1.80
N HIS A 58 13.59 -5.69 -1.73
CA HIS A 58 14.37 -4.65 -1.06
C HIS A 58 14.45 -4.86 0.46
N PHE A 59 13.41 -5.41 1.09
CA PHE A 59 13.45 -5.82 2.49
C PHE A 59 14.53 -6.87 2.76
N ASN A 60 14.68 -7.84 1.86
CA ASN A 60 15.69 -8.89 2.01
C ASN A 60 17.12 -8.39 1.82
N LEU A 61 17.33 -7.23 1.20
CA LEU A 61 18.63 -6.57 1.09
C LEU A 61 19.03 -5.78 2.35
N LEU A 62 18.10 -5.51 3.27
CA LEU A 62 18.39 -4.80 4.50
C LEU A 62 19.30 -5.60 5.43
N ASP A 63 20.02 -4.89 6.30
CA ASP A 63 20.82 -5.49 7.37
C ASP A 63 20.01 -6.48 8.22
N ARG A 64 20.65 -7.59 8.63
CA ARG A 64 20.03 -8.68 9.40
C ARG A 64 19.35 -8.19 10.68
N LYS A 65 19.96 -7.22 11.38
CA LYS A 65 19.42 -6.67 12.63
C LYS A 65 18.14 -5.88 12.36
N VAL A 66 18.13 -5.08 11.29
CA VAL A 66 16.95 -4.32 10.85
C VAL A 66 15.83 -5.29 10.48
N ARG A 67 16.10 -6.30 9.64
CA ARG A 67 15.12 -7.32 9.24
C ARG A 67 14.51 -8.03 10.45
N ARG A 68 15.32 -8.43 11.43
CA ARG A 68 14.83 -9.10 12.66
C ARG A 68 13.83 -8.22 13.41
N ASN A 69 14.12 -6.92 13.55
CA ASN A 69 13.22 -5.99 14.23
C ASN A 69 11.91 -5.77 13.44
N VAL A 70 12.01 -5.68 12.12
CA VAL A 70 10.83 -5.59 11.25
C VAL A 70 9.96 -6.85 11.36
N MET A 71 10.56 -8.04 11.39
CA MET A 71 9.83 -9.30 11.53
C MET A 71 9.05 -9.40 12.83
N LYS A 72 9.63 -8.96 13.96
CA LYS A 72 8.90 -8.87 15.23
C LYS A 72 7.70 -7.94 15.16
N ARG A 73 7.85 -6.79 14.49
CA ARG A 73 6.74 -5.85 14.28
C ARG A 73 5.70 -6.40 13.29
N ALA A 74 6.12 -7.17 12.28
CA ALA A 74 5.22 -7.81 11.34
C ALA A 74 4.31 -8.84 12.01
N GLU A 75 4.85 -9.67 12.90
CA GLU A 75 4.09 -10.62 13.71
C GLU A 75 3.02 -9.92 14.57
N LYS A 76 3.40 -8.83 15.25
CA LYS A 76 2.46 -8.03 16.02
C LYS A 76 1.36 -7.40 15.15
N ALA A 77 1.73 -6.80 14.02
CA ALA A 77 0.79 -6.16 13.10
C ALA A 77 -0.18 -7.18 12.49
N GLU A 78 0.26 -8.40 12.20
CA GLU A 78 -0.61 -9.49 11.72
C GLU A 78 -1.65 -9.88 12.79
N GLY A 79 -1.23 -10.02 14.05
CA GLY A 79 -2.14 -10.29 15.16
C GLY A 79 -3.17 -9.16 15.38
N GLU A 80 -2.75 -7.90 15.26
CA GLU A 80 -3.66 -6.74 15.32
C GLU A 80 -4.65 -6.75 14.14
N MET A 81 -4.20 -7.11 12.93
CA MET A 81 -5.06 -7.20 11.75
C MET A 81 -6.10 -8.33 11.87
N ILE A 82 -5.71 -9.47 12.43
CA ILE A 82 -6.65 -10.58 12.69
C ILE A 82 -7.74 -10.10 13.66
N LYS A 83 -7.38 -9.49 14.78
CA LYS A 83 -8.33 -8.94 15.76
C LYS A 83 -9.24 -7.89 15.11
N ALA A 84 -8.69 -7.00 14.28
CA ALA A 84 -9.48 -6.01 13.56
C ALA A 84 -10.49 -6.65 12.60
N LYS A 85 -10.10 -7.69 11.86
CA LYS A 85 -11.02 -8.45 10.99
C LYS A 85 -12.11 -9.16 11.81
N ASP A 86 -11.75 -9.77 12.94
CA ASP A 86 -12.70 -10.46 13.81
C ASP A 86 -13.72 -9.50 14.39
N SER A 87 -13.33 -8.31 14.83
CA SER A 87 -14.26 -7.28 15.32
C SER A 87 -15.25 -6.78 14.26
N LEU A 88 -14.92 -6.97 12.96
CA LEU A 88 -15.78 -6.58 11.84
C LEU A 88 -16.69 -7.72 11.36
N LYS A 89 -16.63 -8.91 11.95
CA LYS A 89 -17.53 -10.04 11.63
C LYS A 89 -19.00 -9.70 11.90
N VAL A 90 -19.28 -8.83 12.86
CA VAL A 90 -20.64 -8.34 13.14
C VAL A 90 -21.29 -7.63 11.92
N PHE A 91 -20.48 -7.17 10.97
CA PHE A 91 -20.93 -6.56 9.72
C PHE A 91 -20.84 -7.52 8.51
N GLU A 92 -20.82 -8.82 8.74
CA GLU A 92 -20.63 -9.81 7.65
C GLU A 92 -21.76 -9.74 6.60
N ALA A 93 -22.98 -9.40 7.05
CA ALA A 93 -24.13 -9.17 6.16
C ALA A 93 -24.11 -7.79 5.46
N ASP A 94 -23.24 -6.86 5.85
CA ASP A 94 -23.08 -5.54 5.23
C ASP A 94 -21.65 -5.30 4.76
N PRO A 95 -21.32 -5.68 3.50
CA PRO A 95 -19.98 -5.50 2.94
C PRO A 95 -19.51 -4.04 2.94
N LYS A 96 -20.42 -3.06 2.86
CA LYS A 96 -20.08 -1.63 2.89
C LYS A 96 -19.57 -1.21 4.26
N MET A 97 -20.29 -1.61 5.32
CA MET A 97 -19.87 -1.36 6.71
C MET A 97 -18.58 -2.09 7.06
N LYS A 98 -18.38 -3.31 6.56
CA LYS A 98 -17.13 -4.07 6.73
C LYS A 98 -15.93 -3.34 6.12
N VAL A 99 -16.06 -2.88 4.88
CA VAL A 99 -14.99 -2.10 4.19
C VAL A 99 -14.75 -0.76 4.87
N TYR A 100 -15.81 -0.06 5.28
CA TYR A 100 -15.70 1.20 6.00
C TYR A 100 -15.01 1.02 7.36
N GLY A 101 -15.42 0.00 8.12
CA GLY A 101 -14.84 -0.34 9.41
C GLY A 101 -13.35 -0.72 9.29
N LEU A 102 -12.97 -1.50 8.27
CA LEU A 102 -11.58 -1.86 8.02
C LEU A 102 -10.72 -0.62 7.68
N GLY A 103 -11.24 0.29 6.87
CA GLY A 103 -10.54 1.54 6.51
C GLY A 103 -10.32 2.49 7.70
N LYS A 104 -11.08 2.33 8.79
CA LYS A 104 -10.91 3.09 10.05
C LYS A 104 -9.94 2.43 11.04
N GLN A 105 -9.54 1.18 10.81
CA GLN A 105 -8.57 0.52 11.68
C GLN A 105 -7.19 1.18 11.55
N ARG A 106 -6.50 1.21 12.66
CA ARG A 106 -5.14 1.77 12.74
C ARG A 106 -4.21 0.66 13.20
N VAL A 107 -3.39 0.15 12.27
CA VAL A 107 -2.41 -0.90 12.56
C VAL A 107 -1.02 -0.36 12.20
N ARG A 108 -0.09 -0.42 13.15
CA ARG A 108 1.27 0.10 12.94
C ARG A 108 1.98 -0.70 11.85
N CYS A 109 2.48 0.01 10.84
CA CYS A 109 3.28 -0.57 9.76
C CYS A 109 4.56 -1.23 10.31
N PRO A 110 4.87 -2.49 9.95
CA PRO A 110 6.10 -3.15 10.39
C PRO A 110 7.39 -2.44 9.97
N LEU A 111 7.35 -1.71 8.85
CA LEU A 111 8.51 -0.96 8.35
C LEU A 111 8.75 0.36 9.10
N LEU A 112 7.82 0.79 9.96
CA LEU A 112 8.02 1.98 10.80
C LEU A 112 8.95 1.63 11.96
N SER A 113 10.11 2.27 11.98
CA SER A 113 11.11 2.11 13.06
C SER A 113 10.66 2.78 14.37
N ASP A 114 11.39 2.54 15.45
CA ASP A 114 11.15 3.20 16.74
C ASP A 114 11.52 4.71 16.71
N LYS A 115 12.23 5.14 15.66
CA LYS A 115 12.55 6.56 15.38
C LYS A 115 11.48 7.25 14.54
N GLU A 116 10.34 6.59 14.30
CA GLU A 116 9.26 7.07 13.42
C GLU A 116 9.68 7.29 11.96
N GLU A 117 10.62 6.48 11.47
CA GLU A 117 11.12 6.52 10.11
C GLU A 117 10.87 5.19 9.41
N CYS A 118 10.45 5.23 8.15
CA CYS A 118 10.27 4.04 7.33
C CYS A 118 11.65 3.47 6.95
N VAL A 119 11.91 2.19 7.29
CA VAL A 119 13.20 1.54 6.94
C VAL A 119 13.35 1.24 5.45
N LEU A 120 12.27 1.35 4.67
CA LEU A 120 12.26 1.25 3.21
C LEU A 120 11.72 2.54 2.58
N TYR A 121 12.11 3.72 3.08
CA TYR A 121 11.53 4.99 2.65
C TYR A 121 11.58 5.21 1.14
N GLU A 122 12.70 4.93 0.50
CA GLU A 122 12.89 5.08 -0.94
C GLU A 122 12.07 4.07 -1.77
N HIS A 123 11.72 2.94 -1.16
CA HIS A 123 10.98 1.85 -1.81
C HIS A 123 9.50 1.80 -1.40
N ARG A 124 8.96 2.90 -0.84
CA ARG A 124 7.55 2.97 -0.43
C ARG A 124 6.61 2.70 -1.60
N PRO A 125 5.50 1.96 -1.38
CA PRO A 125 4.50 1.71 -2.41
C PRO A 125 3.78 3.00 -2.82
N VAL A 126 3.09 2.94 -3.95
CA VAL A 126 2.36 4.07 -4.55
C VAL A 126 1.44 4.76 -3.54
N ILE A 127 0.65 4.00 -2.79
CA ILE A 127 -0.31 4.58 -1.82
C ILE A 127 0.37 5.40 -0.72
N CYS A 128 1.54 4.98 -0.24
CA CYS A 128 2.29 5.74 0.78
C CYS A 128 2.80 7.08 0.26
N ARG A 129 3.02 7.21 -1.05
CA ARG A 129 3.56 8.43 -1.67
C ARG A 129 2.51 9.49 -1.90
N ILE A 130 1.25 9.11 -2.08
CA ILE A 130 0.14 10.03 -2.33
C ILE A 130 -0.78 10.24 -1.13
N TYR A 131 -0.58 9.52 -0.03
CA TYR A 131 -1.50 9.52 1.12
C TYR A 131 -1.75 10.92 1.71
N GLY A 132 -0.78 11.82 1.66
CA GLY A 132 -0.87 13.16 2.23
C GLY A 132 -1.60 14.20 1.37
N VAL A 133 -2.00 13.85 0.15
CA VAL A 133 -2.74 14.72 -0.78
C VAL A 133 -4.10 14.11 -1.12
N PRO A 134 -5.06 14.88 -1.63
CA PRO A 134 -6.35 14.34 -2.06
C PRO A 134 -6.17 13.31 -3.19
N TYR A 135 -6.82 12.16 -3.04
CA TYR A 135 -6.87 11.13 -4.07
C TYR A 135 -8.29 10.55 -4.19
N SER A 136 -8.61 9.97 -5.32
CA SER A 136 -9.92 9.36 -5.57
C SER A 136 -9.81 7.96 -6.13
N LEU A 137 -10.83 7.17 -5.81
CA LEU A 137 -11.03 5.80 -6.29
C LEU A 137 -12.49 5.61 -6.69
N HIS A 138 -12.71 4.85 -7.74
CA HIS A 138 -14.05 4.39 -8.11
C HIS A 138 -14.47 3.20 -7.24
N LYS A 139 -15.69 3.26 -6.72
CA LYS A 139 -16.40 2.14 -6.08
C LYS A 139 -17.71 1.90 -6.83
N GLY A 140 -17.67 0.98 -7.79
CA GLY A 140 -18.73 0.84 -8.77
C GLY A 140 -18.82 2.10 -9.65
N GLU A 141 -19.99 2.67 -9.79
CA GLU A 141 -20.21 3.88 -10.59
C GLU A 141 -19.84 5.20 -9.88
N LYS A 142 -19.51 5.15 -8.60
CA LYS A 142 -19.23 6.35 -7.79
C LYS A 142 -17.73 6.55 -7.61
N GLU A 143 -17.27 7.75 -7.94
CA GLU A 143 -15.94 8.22 -7.56
C GLU A 143 -15.98 8.77 -6.13
N ILE A 144 -15.10 8.28 -5.27
CA ILE A 144 -14.99 8.69 -3.86
C ILE A 144 -13.61 9.31 -3.65
N ALA A 145 -13.61 10.56 -3.18
CA ALA A 145 -12.39 11.27 -2.82
C ALA A 145 -12.01 10.98 -1.35
N TYR A 146 -10.72 10.91 -1.12
CA TYR A 146 -10.11 10.70 0.19
C TYR A 146 -9.08 11.78 0.47
N VAL A 147 -8.98 12.18 1.72
CA VAL A 147 -7.95 13.09 2.23
C VAL A 147 -7.31 12.50 3.49
N CYS A 148 -6.06 12.83 3.73
CA CYS A 148 -5.39 12.47 4.97
C CYS A 148 -6.05 13.20 6.15
N GLY A 149 -6.39 12.47 7.22
CA GLY A 149 -7.11 13.01 8.37
C GLY A 149 -6.37 14.09 9.16
N ILE A 150 -5.04 14.18 9.01
CA ILE A 150 -4.22 15.23 9.63
C ILE A 150 -3.84 16.35 8.66
N SER A 151 -4.28 16.27 7.38
CA SER A 151 -4.05 17.34 6.40
C SER A 151 -4.94 18.56 6.68
N GLY A 152 -4.62 19.68 6.04
CA GLY A 152 -5.46 20.86 6.05
C GLY A 152 -6.48 20.92 4.90
N PHE A 153 -6.72 19.79 4.21
CA PHE A 153 -7.75 19.70 3.17
C PHE A 153 -9.13 19.52 3.78
N GLU A 154 -10.07 20.34 3.39
CA GLU A 154 -11.46 20.27 3.84
C GLU A 154 -12.26 19.30 2.97
N ALA A 155 -13.04 18.42 3.60
CA ALA A 155 -13.77 17.36 2.89
C ALA A 155 -14.86 17.88 1.92
N GLN A 156 -15.36 19.10 2.15
CA GLN A 156 -16.41 19.72 1.31
C GLN A 156 -15.83 20.63 0.21
N ALA A 157 -14.55 20.93 0.23
CA ALA A 157 -13.92 21.77 -0.80
C ALA A 157 -13.47 20.93 -2.00
N SER A 158 -13.44 21.53 -3.18
CA SER A 158 -12.98 20.87 -4.41
C SER A 158 -11.47 21.11 -4.57
N TYR A 159 -10.72 20.02 -4.63
CA TYR A 159 -9.28 20.03 -4.86
C TYR A 159 -8.91 19.15 -6.05
N PRO A 160 -7.79 19.44 -6.75
CA PRO A 160 -7.20 18.47 -7.66
C PRO A 160 -6.92 17.16 -6.93
N THR A 161 -7.39 16.05 -7.47
CA THR A 161 -7.23 14.72 -6.86
C THR A 161 -6.38 13.81 -7.73
N VAL A 162 -5.53 13.02 -7.10
CA VAL A 162 -4.82 11.92 -7.77
C VAL A 162 -5.83 10.82 -8.08
N LYS A 163 -6.04 10.53 -9.37
CA LYS A 163 -6.89 9.40 -9.82
C LYS A 163 -6.16 8.09 -9.61
N LEU A 164 -6.39 7.47 -8.46
CA LEU A 164 -5.63 6.29 -8.03
C LEU A 164 -5.93 5.06 -8.90
N ASP A 165 -7.14 4.97 -9.48
CA ASP A 165 -7.51 3.89 -10.41
C ASP A 165 -6.51 3.76 -11.58
N ASN A 166 -6.02 4.89 -12.13
CA ASN A 166 -5.06 4.89 -13.22
C ASN A 166 -3.72 4.26 -12.85
N LEU A 167 -3.29 4.44 -11.59
CA LEU A 167 -2.08 3.83 -11.06
C LEU A 167 -2.33 2.35 -10.73
N TYR A 168 -3.47 2.02 -10.15
CA TYR A 168 -3.86 0.66 -9.79
C TYR A 168 -4.01 -0.24 -11.02
N GLN A 169 -4.62 0.24 -12.10
CA GLN A 169 -4.69 -0.52 -13.35
C GLN A 169 -3.30 -0.91 -13.87
N LYS A 170 -2.32 -0.02 -13.77
CA LYS A 170 -0.94 -0.32 -14.17
C LYS A 170 -0.27 -1.31 -13.22
N LEU A 171 -0.52 -1.21 -11.91
CA LEU A 171 -0.05 -2.19 -10.93
C LEU A 171 -0.63 -3.57 -11.19
N VAL A 172 -1.93 -3.65 -11.53
CA VAL A 172 -2.58 -4.91 -11.94
C VAL A 172 -1.95 -5.48 -13.20
N THR A 173 -1.72 -4.64 -14.24
CA THR A 173 -1.08 -5.08 -15.47
C THR A 173 0.30 -5.68 -15.21
N LEU A 174 1.16 -4.98 -14.46
CA LEU A 174 2.49 -5.49 -14.09
C LEU A 174 2.41 -6.76 -13.22
N SER A 175 1.41 -6.86 -12.36
CA SER A 175 1.18 -8.07 -11.56
C SER A 175 0.78 -9.27 -12.44
N ILE A 176 -0.06 -9.05 -13.45
CA ILE A 176 -0.42 -10.07 -14.44
C ILE A 176 0.84 -10.56 -15.18
N GLU A 177 1.65 -9.63 -15.67
CA GLU A 177 2.87 -9.95 -16.39
C GLU A 177 3.83 -10.77 -15.51
N MET A 178 4.06 -10.34 -14.27
CA MET A 178 4.90 -11.04 -13.29
C MET A 178 4.44 -12.48 -13.05
N LEU A 179 3.15 -12.66 -12.77
CA LEU A 179 2.57 -13.97 -12.50
C LEU A 179 2.60 -14.87 -13.73
N LYS A 180 2.39 -14.31 -14.93
CA LYS A 180 2.48 -15.02 -16.21
C LYS A 180 3.90 -15.51 -16.49
N GLU A 181 4.91 -14.65 -16.32
CA GLU A 181 6.32 -15.00 -16.48
C GLU A 181 6.75 -16.13 -15.50
N ALA A 182 6.14 -16.15 -14.32
CA ALA A 182 6.36 -17.19 -13.32
C ALA A 182 5.60 -18.51 -13.61
N GLY A 183 4.86 -18.58 -14.72
CA GLY A 183 4.11 -19.78 -15.14
C GLY A 183 2.76 -19.95 -14.46
N PHE A 184 2.20 -18.92 -13.81
CA PHE A 184 0.88 -19.02 -13.20
C PHE A 184 -0.22 -19.05 -14.30
N LEU A 185 -1.06 -20.10 -14.29
CA LEU A 185 -2.01 -20.37 -15.38
C LEU A 185 -3.13 -19.32 -15.52
N ASN A 186 -3.59 -18.73 -14.41
CA ASN A 186 -4.65 -17.70 -14.42
C ASN A 186 -4.20 -16.45 -13.66
N PRO A 187 -3.25 -15.66 -14.19
CA PRO A 187 -2.67 -14.53 -13.49
C PRO A 187 -3.68 -13.43 -13.13
N ALA A 188 -4.73 -13.25 -13.94
CA ALA A 188 -5.78 -12.25 -13.68
C ALA A 188 -6.55 -12.53 -12.39
N ALA A 189 -6.72 -13.80 -11.99
CA ALA A 189 -7.42 -14.17 -10.77
C ALA A 189 -6.71 -13.68 -9.49
N LYS A 190 -5.39 -13.49 -9.53
CA LYS A 190 -4.60 -13.08 -8.35
C LYS A 190 -3.98 -11.69 -8.47
N ALA A 191 -3.93 -11.11 -9.66
CA ALA A 191 -3.27 -9.82 -9.91
C ALA A 191 -3.93 -8.65 -9.18
N ASN A 192 -5.24 -8.75 -8.88
CA ASN A 192 -6.01 -7.75 -8.13
C ASN A 192 -6.01 -7.96 -6.62
N LEU A 193 -5.36 -9.00 -6.12
CA LEU A 193 -5.34 -9.25 -4.68
C LEU A 193 -4.53 -8.16 -3.96
N MET A 194 -5.10 -7.68 -2.87
CA MET A 194 -4.45 -6.72 -1.97
C MET A 194 -3.81 -7.47 -0.81
N LEU A 195 -2.49 -7.63 -0.87
CA LEU A 195 -1.71 -8.42 0.08
C LEU A 195 -1.30 -7.57 1.29
N PRO A 196 -1.55 -8.02 2.53
CA PRO A 196 -1.11 -7.30 3.72
C PRO A 196 0.43 -7.24 3.81
N LEU A 197 0.98 -6.06 4.09
CA LEU A 197 2.42 -5.86 4.19
C LEU A 197 3.08 -6.81 5.21
N ALA A 198 2.48 -6.99 6.39
CA ALA A 198 3.01 -7.89 7.42
C ALA A 198 3.19 -9.32 6.90
N ARG A 199 2.26 -9.81 6.08
CA ARG A 199 2.31 -11.13 5.48
C ARG A 199 3.42 -11.24 4.44
N ILE A 200 3.51 -10.28 3.49
CA ILE A 200 4.49 -10.34 2.42
C ILE A 200 5.94 -10.28 2.92
N LEU A 201 6.20 -9.60 4.04
CA LEU A 201 7.53 -9.56 4.66
C LEU A 201 7.98 -10.93 5.20
N ARG A 202 7.04 -11.82 5.48
CA ARG A 202 7.28 -13.18 6.01
C ARG A 202 7.30 -14.26 4.92
N MET A 203 6.92 -13.93 3.70
CA MET A 203 6.93 -14.83 2.55
C MET A 203 8.31 -14.87 1.90
N SER A 204 8.59 -15.97 1.19
CA SER A 204 9.73 -15.98 0.27
C SER A 204 9.42 -15.12 -0.96
N PHE A 205 10.47 -14.55 -1.56
CA PHE A 205 10.32 -13.81 -2.81
C PHE A 205 9.72 -14.70 -3.91
N GLU A 206 10.16 -15.96 -3.94
CA GLU A 206 9.71 -16.94 -4.93
C GLU A 206 8.20 -17.25 -4.81
N ASP A 207 7.68 -17.39 -3.59
CA ASP A 207 6.24 -17.60 -3.35
C ASP A 207 5.41 -16.42 -3.84
N ILE A 208 5.89 -15.19 -3.58
CA ILE A 208 5.18 -13.98 -4.03
C ILE A 208 5.10 -13.95 -5.56
N VAL A 209 6.23 -14.18 -6.22
CA VAL A 209 6.32 -14.15 -7.69
C VAL A 209 5.48 -15.25 -8.33
N LYS A 210 5.45 -16.44 -7.73
CA LYS A 210 4.63 -17.58 -8.19
C LYS A 210 3.15 -17.47 -7.83
N GLY A 211 2.73 -16.43 -7.14
CA GLY A 211 1.34 -16.26 -6.72
C GLY A 211 0.90 -17.21 -5.59
N ASN A 212 1.83 -17.77 -4.83
CA ASN A 212 1.60 -18.64 -3.68
C ASN A 212 1.34 -17.77 -2.42
N PHE A 213 0.28 -16.97 -2.44
CA PHE A 213 0.02 -16.02 -1.35
C PHE A 213 -0.49 -16.68 -0.07
N GLY A 214 -0.73 -17.99 -0.05
CA GLY A 214 -1.41 -18.72 1.02
C GLY A 214 -2.89 -18.30 1.15
N GLU A 215 -3.71 -19.10 1.77
CA GLU A 215 -5.10 -18.76 2.15
C GLU A 215 -5.15 -17.85 3.39
#